data_b2fc8c8ea158765a2a088a0eabdf45ae
#
_entry.id   b2fc8c8ea158765a2a088a0eabdf45ae
#
_cell.length_a   1.000
_cell.length_b   1.000
_cell.length_c   1.000
_cell.angle_alpha   90.00
_cell.angle_beta   90.00
_cell.angle_gamma   90.00
#
_symmetry.space_group_name_H-M   'P 1'
#
loop_
_entity.id
_entity.type
_entity.pdbx_description
1 polymer ?
#
loop_
_entity_poly.entity_id
_entity_poly.type
_entity_poly.pdbx_seq_one_letter_code
_entity_poly.pdbx_strand_id
1 'polypeptide(L)'
;MSRNTFIVLLLSTMLAPDVSTAQTADLDLRRLPWDIFAETMIFDGKASTYIYTGIKFSQGVISIESDEGRAILDQNNSGSWIFSGNVKIDVNTSKIECDSAELLFDGNVLTKATITGRPATFSLQSARSDDATYAEARKLFYDVQNGVIEFSEQATITESGNEISSNYLVYNINERRINADSLGVDDDRVRITYTPTDSAIKKAASAEDGDR
;
A
#
# COMPACT_ATOMS: atom_id res chain seq x y z
N MET A 1 -63.51 53.86 -10.19
CA MET A 1 -62.28 54.57 -9.82
C MET A 1 -61.12 53.58 -9.82
N SER A 2 -60.32 53.68 -10.83
CA SER A 2 -59.23 52.88 -11.23
C SER A 2 -57.95 53.15 -10.46
N ARG A 3 -57.17 52.14 -10.17
CA ARG A 3 -55.71 52.31 -10.03
C ARG A 3 -54.97 51.03 -10.48
N ASN A 4 -54.40 51.14 -11.65
CA ASN A 4 -53.42 50.22 -12.21
C ASN A 4 -52.21 50.17 -11.31
N THR A 5 -51.75 48.96 -10.99
CA THR A 5 -50.42 48.73 -10.48
C THR A 5 -49.72 47.75 -11.39
N PHE A 6 -48.78 48.22 -12.16
CA PHE A 6 -47.84 47.49 -12.99
C PHE A 6 -46.89 46.69 -12.08
N ILE A 7 -46.92 45.36 -12.18
CA ILE A 7 -45.92 44.49 -11.58
C ILE A 7 -44.93 44.13 -12.68
N VAL A 8 -43.69 44.72 -12.55
CA VAL A 8 -42.54 44.35 -13.35
C VAL A 8 -41.98 43.05 -12.79
N LEU A 9 -42.12 41.96 -13.56
CA LEU A 9 -41.54 40.64 -13.22
C LEU A 9 -40.09 40.64 -13.68
N LEU A 10 -39.14 40.80 -12.71
CA LEU A 10 -37.71 40.68 -12.92
C LEU A 10 -37.35 39.18 -12.96
N LEU A 11 -37.13 38.65 -14.16
CA LEU A 11 -36.67 37.30 -14.41
C LEU A 11 -35.14 37.27 -14.13
N SER A 12 -34.74 36.94 -12.91
CA SER A 12 -33.34 36.70 -12.59
C SER A 12 -33.01 35.24 -12.95
N THR A 13 -32.34 35.05 -14.06
CA THR A 13 -31.70 33.80 -14.44
C THR A 13 -30.51 33.56 -13.49
N MET A 14 -30.70 32.68 -12.48
CA MET A 14 -29.59 32.14 -11.71
C MET A 14 -28.83 31.14 -12.61
N LEU A 15 -27.69 31.59 -13.13
CA LEU A 15 -26.66 30.70 -13.62
C LEU A 15 -26.09 29.97 -12.40
N ALA A 16 -26.53 28.75 -12.15
CA ALA A 16 -25.86 27.85 -11.26
C ALA A 16 -24.54 27.40 -11.92
N PRO A 17 -23.37 27.55 -11.24
CA PRO A 17 -22.17 26.92 -11.77
C PRO A 17 -22.36 25.40 -11.69
N ASP A 18 -22.31 24.71 -12.83
CA ASP A 18 -22.16 23.27 -12.89
C ASP A 18 -20.85 22.90 -12.20
N VAL A 19 -20.94 22.50 -10.96
CA VAL A 19 -19.84 21.84 -10.26
C VAL A 19 -19.72 20.44 -10.88
N SER A 20 -18.96 20.36 -11.96
CA SER A 20 -18.48 19.08 -12.47
C SER A 20 -17.63 18.45 -11.36
N THR A 21 -18.24 17.59 -10.56
CA THR A 21 -17.50 16.63 -9.74
C THR A 21 -16.77 15.72 -10.73
N ALA A 22 -15.48 16.00 -10.94
CA ALA A 22 -14.59 15.05 -11.58
C ALA A 22 -14.62 13.78 -10.71
N GLN A 23 -15.41 12.80 -11.14
CA GLN A 23 -15.30 11.44 -10.65
C GLN A 23 -13.88 11.01 -11.02
N THR A 24 -12.99 10.92 -10.02
CA THR A 24 -11.78 10.12 -10.13
C THR A 24 -12.27 8.72 -10.45
N ALA A 25 -12.17 8.34 -11.72
CA ALA A 25 -12.44 6.99 -12.15
C ALA A 25 -11.46 6.11 -11.38
N ASP A 26 -12.01 5.38 -10.41
CA ASP A 26 -11.29 4.31 -9.73
C ASP A 26 -10.92 3.32 -10.84
N LEU A 27 -9.64 3.28 -11.21
CA LEU A 27 -9.13 2.41 -12.26
C LEU A 27 -9.39 0.98 -11.81
N ASP A 28 -10.41 0.36 -12.40
CA ASP A 28 -10.74 -1.04 -12.16
C ASP A 28 -9.59 -1.92 -12.72
N LEU A 29 -8.61 -2.24 -11.87
CA LEU A 29 -7.44 -3.06 -12.21
C LEU A 29 -7.83 -4.39 -12.86
N ARG A 30 -9.04 -4.91 -12.58
CA ARG A 30 -9.56 -6.15 -13.17
C ARG A 30 -9.70 -6.10 -14.69
N ARG A 31 -9.81 -4.89 -15.25
CA ARG A 31 -9.99 -4.66 -16.69
C ARG A 31 -8.71 -4.35 -17.43
N LEU A 32 -7.61 -4.12 -16.67
CA LEU A 32 -6.31 -3.84 -17.25
C LEU A 32 -5.62 -5.14 -17.66
N PRO A 33 -4.96 -5.16 -18.81
CA PRO A 33 -4.18 -6.33 -19.23
C PRO A 33 -3.01 -6.55 -18.28
N TRP A 34 -2.55 -7.79 -18.22
CA TRP A 34 -1.27 -8.15 -17.64
C TRP A 34 -0.22 -8.08 -18.76
N ASP A 35 0.84 -7.32 -18.52
CA ASP A 35 2.00 -7.30 -19.40
C ASP A 35 3.14 -8.06 -18.75
N ILE A 36 3.68 -9.04 -19.43
CA ILE A 36 4.76 -9.89 -18.94
C ILE A 36 5.93 -9.82 -19.93
N PHE A 37 7.08 -9.40 -19.44
CA PHE A 37 8.34 -9.44 -20.13
C PHE A 37 9.24 -10.42 -19.39
N ALA A 38 9.96 -11.28 -20.11
CA ALA A 38 10.87 -12.24 -19.51
C ALA A 38 12.00 -12.57 -20.51
N GLU A 39 13.16 -12.95 -19.99
CA GLU A 39 14.27 -13.46 -20.82
C GLU A 39 13.92 -14.83 -21.39
N THR A 40 13.32 -15.70 -20.58
CA THR A 40 12.83 -17.01 -21.01
C THR A 40 11.48 -17.34 -20.40
N MET A 41 10.72 -18.20 -21.12
CA MET A 41 9.48 -18.77 -20.63
C MET A 41 9.37 -20.25 -21.00
N ILE A 42 9.00 -21.08 -20.02
CA ILE A 42 8.70 -22.51 -20.20
C ILE A 42 7.28 -22.75 -19.71
N PHE A 43 6.48 -23.45 -20.51
CA PHE A 43 5.17 -23.93 -20.09
C PHE A 43 5.22 -25.43 -19.87
N ASP A 44 5.00 -25.91 -18.64
CA ASP A 44 4.81 -27.29 -18.30
C ASP A 44 3.31 -27.63 -18.33
N GLY A 45 2.85 -28.23 -19.42
CA GLY A 45 1.45 -28.57 -19.61
C GLY A 45 0.95 -29.72 -18.69
N LYS A 46 1.85 -30.50 -18.05
CA LYS A 46 1.46 -31.53 -17.09
C LYS A 46 1.16 -30.92 -15.72
N ALA A 47 1.96 -29.94 -15.33
CA ALA A 47 1.82 -29.23 -14.06
C ALA A 47 0.94 -27.96 -14.18
N SER A 48 0.48 -27.60 -15.38
CA SER A 48 -0.21 -26.32 -15.66
C SER A 48 0.56 -25.13 -15.12
N THR A 49 1.89 -25.14 -15.29
CA THR A 49 2.80 -24.19 -14.66
C THR A 49 3.57 -23.42 -15.72
N TYR A 50 3.61 -22.11 -15.61
CA TYR A 50 4.50 -21.24 -16.34
C TYR A 50 5.72 -20.91 -15.49
N ILE A 51 6.91 -20.97 -16.08
CA ILE A 51 8.18 -20.67 -15.42
C ILE A 51 8.90 -19.62 -16.27
N TYR A 52 9.34 -18.54 -15.62
CA TYR A 52 10.00 -17.40 -16.26
C TYR A 52 11.35 -17.15 -15.61
N THR A 53 12.30 -16.63 -16.38
CA THR A 53 13.55 -16.05 -15.88
C THR A 53 13.65 -14.60 -16.30
N GLY A 54 14.22 -13.75 -15.44
CA GLY A 54 14.35 -12.30 -15.69
C GLY A 54 12.98 -11.66 -15.94
N ILE A 55 12.03 -11.90 -15.04
CA ILE A 55 10.64 -11.50 -15.26
C ILE A 55 10.37 -10.08 -14.80
N LYS A 56 9.61 -9.34 -15.63
CA LYS A 56 8.89 -8.13 -15.27
C LYS A 56 7.40 -8.34 -15.56
N PHE A 57 6.60 -8.33 -14.52
CA PHE A 57 5.14 -8.39 -14.56
C PHE A 57 4.57 -7.00 -14.29
N SER A 58 3.55 -6.56 -15.02
CA SER A 58 2.88 -5.29 -14.73
C SER A 58 1.38 -5.34 -15.01
N GLN A 59 0.62 -4.59 -14.20
CA GLN A 59 -0.80 -4.36 -14.37
C GLN A 59 -1.15 -2.95 -13.86
N GLY A 60 -1.38 -2.04 -14.77
CA GLY A 60 -1.66 -0.65 -14.41
C GLY A 60 -0.52 0.00 -13.62
N VAL A 61 -0.77 0.30 -12.35
CA VAL A 61 0.19 0.94 -11.44
C VAL A 61 1.04 -0.04 -10.66
N ILE A 62 0.85 -1.34 -10.88
CA ILE A 62 1.61 -2.41 -10.23
C ILE A 62 2.71 -2.87 -11.18
N SER A 63 3.93 -2.97 -10.70
CA SER A 63 5.07 -3.57 -11.39
C SER A 63 5.83 -4.47 -10.43
N ILE A 64 6.20 -5.67 -10.90
CA ILE A 64 6.99 -6.65 -10.14
C ILE A 64 8.14 -7.10 -11.03
N GLU A 65 9.36 -7.01 -10.51
CA GLU A 65 10.57 -7.50 -11.14
C GLU A 65 11.23 -8.56 -10.26
N SER A 66 11.73 -9.66 -10.85
CA SER A 66 12.47 -10.69 -10.13
C SER A 66 13.36 -11.52 -11.07
N ASP A 67 14.30 -12.26 -10.48
CA ASP A 67 15.16 -13.18 -11.24
C ASP A 67 14.35 -14.35 -11.81
N GLU A 68 13.39 -14.87 -11.04
CA GLU A 68 12.52 -15.97 -11.43
C GLU A 68 11.06 -15.68 -11.11
N GLY A 69 10.16 -16.17 -11.97
CA GLY A 69 8.72 -16.14 -11.78
C GLY A 69 8.08 -17.49 -12.07
N ARG A 70 7.10 -17.89 -11.28
CA ARG A 70 6.30 -19.10 -11.51
C ARG A 70 4.83 -18.76 -11.38
N ALA A 71 4.01 -19.16 -12.36
CA ALA A 71 2.58 -19.03 -12.30
C ALA A 71 1.91 -20.40 -12.40
N ILE A 72 0.99 -20.67 -11.47
CA ILE A 72 0.14 -21.86 -11.44
C ILE A 72 -1.29 -21.33 -11.47
N LEU A 73 -1.91 -21.35 -12.66
CA LEU A 73 -3.20 -20.71 -12.89
C LEU A 73 -4.19 -21.72 -13.48
N ASP A 74 -5.46 -21.60 -13.09
CA ASP A 74 -6.56 -22.30 -13.72
C ASP A 74 -7.05 -21.55 -14.99
N GLN A 75 -8.12 -22.07 -15.63
CA GLN A 75 -8.70 -21.50 -16.84
C GLN A 75 -9.33 -20.11 -16.62
N ASN A 76 -9.59 -19.73 -15.36
CA ASN A 76 -10.18 -18.45 -14.97
C ASN A 76 -9.13 -17.44 -14.48
N ASN A 77 -7.84 -17.74 -14.67
CA ASN A 77 -6.70 -16.99 -14.12
C ASN A 77 -6.68 -16.92 -12.58
N SER A 78 -7.35 -17.88 -11.90
CA SER A 78 -7.24 -18.02 -10.45
C SER A 78 -6.06 -18.93 -10.12
N GLY A 79 -5.34 -18.61 -9.05
CA GLY A 79 -4.18 -19.39 -8.63
C GLY A 79 -3.08 -18.53 -8.01
N SER A 80 -1.83 -18.96 -8.14
CA SER A 80 -0.69 -18.28 -7.52
C SER A 80 0.36 -17.84 -8.52
N TRP A 81 0.95 -16.69 -8.23
CA TRP A 81 2.20 -16.21 -8.78
C TRP A 81 3.26 -16.19 -7.69
N ILE A 82 4.41 -16.80 -7.95
CA ILE A 82 5.56 -16.82 -7.04
C ILE A 82 6.72 -16.15 -7.77
N PHE A 83 7.24 -15.06 -7.18
CA PHE A 83 8.41 -14.33 -7.64
C PHE A 83 9.54 -14.61 -6.65
N SER A 84 10.75 -14.85 -7.15
CA SER A 84 11.91 -15.16 -6.32
C SER A 84 13.21 -14.60 -6.89
N GLY A 85 14.12 -14.24 -6.00
CA GLY A 85 15.39 -13.60 -6.30
C GLY A 85 15.25 -12.12 -6.64
N ASN A 86 15.85 -11.25 -5.83
CA ASN A 86 15.91 -9.79 -6.03
C ASN A 86 14.55 -9.16 -6.37
N VAL A 87 13.50 -9.58 -5.66
CA VAL A 87 12.13 -9.16 -5.95
C VAL A 87 11.93 -7.70 -5.60
N LYS A 88 11.44 -6.91 -6.58
CA LYS A 88 11.07 -5.51 -6.44
C LYS A 88 9.62 -5.34 -6.86
N ILE A 89 8.82 -4.77 -5.98
CA ILE A 89 7.39 -4.51 -6.21
C ILE A 89 7.15 -3.01 -6.07
N ASP A 90 6.66 -2.39 -7.12
CA ASP A 90 6.22 -1.00 -7.12
C ASP A 90 4.69 -0.94 -7.24
N VAL A 91 4.05 -0.19 -6.33
CA VAL A 91 2.60 0.07 -6.37
C VAL A 91 2.36 1.55 -6.08
N ASN A 92 2.07 2.34 -7.09
CA ASN A 92 1.96 3.79 -6.98
C ASN A 92 3.24 4.43 -6.38
N THR A 93 3.11 4.93 -5.13
CA THR A 93 4.19 5.55 -4.36
C THR A 93 4.83 4.60 -3.34
N SER A 94 4.40 3.34 -3.33
CA SER A 94 4.93 2.31 -2.44
C SER A 94 5.94 1.44 -3.16
N LYS A 95 7.00 1.05 -2.45
CA LYS A 95 8.02 0.12 -2.94
C LYS A 95 8.26 -0.97 -1.91
N ILE A 96 8.44 -2.20 -2.40
CA ILE A 96 8.80 -3.35 -1.58
C ILE A 96 10.01 -4.02 -2.23
N GLU A 97 11.01 -4.34 -1.43
CA GLU A 97 12.14 -5.18 -1.83
C GLU A 97 12.20 -6.41 -0.93
N CYS A 98 12.37 -7.60 -1.52
CA CYS A 98 12.33 -8.85 -0.77
C CYS A 98 13.04 -10.01 -1.51
N ASP A 99 13.17 -11.13 -0.82
CA ASP A 99 13.74 -12.37 -1.42
C ASP A 99 12.70 -13.14 -2.24
N SER A 100 11.42 -13.14 -1.78
CA SER A 100 10.33 -13.84 -2.46
C SER A 100 8.98 -13.20 -2.16
N ALA A 101 8.08 -13.25 -3.15
CA ALA A 101 6.69 -12.84 -3.03
C ALA A 101 5.76 -13.89 -3.65
N GLU A 102 4.78 -14.36 -2.89
CA GLU A 102 3.70 -15.21 -3.34
C GLU A 102 2.40 -14.42 -3.36
N LEU A 103 1.75 -14.34 -4.52
CA LEU A 103 0.53 -13.59 -4.76
C LEU A 103 -0.58 -14.56 -5.14
N LEU A 104 -1.71 -14.53 -4.43
CA LEU A 104 -2.89 -15.34 -4.73
C LEU A 104 -3.94 -14.50 -5.42
N PHE A 105 -4.41 -15.00 -6.56
CA PHE A 105 -5.42 -14.37 -7.38
C PHE A 105 -6.70 -15.19 -7.43
N ASP A 106 -7.83 -14.50 -7.43
CA ASP A 106 -9.15 -15.03 -7.80
C ASP A 106 -9.59 -14.32 -9.08
N GLY A 107 -9.48 -15.03 -10.20
CA GLY A 107 -9.48 -14.41 -11.52
C GLY A 107 -8.31 -13.42 -11.64
N ASN A 108 -8.62 -12.21 -12.12
CA ASN A 108 -7.59 -11.15 -12.24
C ASN A 108 -7.47 -10.27 -10.97
N VAL A 109 -8.00 -10.72 -9.82
CA VAL A 109 -8.02 -9.95 -8.58
C VAL A 109 -7.06 -10.53 -7.58
N LEU A 110 -6.07 -9.74 -7.14
CA LEU A 110 -5.21 -10.10 -6.03
C LEU A 110 -6.04 -10.17 -4.74
N THR A 111 -5.96 -11.30 -4.05
CA THR A 111 -6.67 -11.54 -2.79
C THR A 111 -5.75 -11.56 -1.59
N LYS A 112 -4.55 -12.15 -1.75
CA LYS A 112 -3.55 -12.25 -0.69
C LYS A 112 -2.15 -12.11 -1.26
N ALA A 113 -1.23 -11.57 -0.44
CA ALA A 113 0.19 -11.56 -0.74
C ALA A 113 0.98 -12.03 0.49
N THR A 114 1.96 -12.90 0.27
CA THR A 114 2.95 -13.29 1.27
C THR A 114 4.32 -12.90 0.75
N ILE A 115 5.04 -12.08 1.52
CA ILE A 115 6.33 -11.51 1.16
C ILE A 115 7.33 -11.94 2.22
N THR A 116 8.48 -12.44 1.80
CA THR A 116 9.56 -12.89 2.69
C THR A 116 10.90 -12.32 2.27
N GLY A 117 11.71 -11.93 3.26
CA GLY A 117 13.04 -11.37 3.02
C GLY A 117 13.94 -11.40 4.25
N ARG A 118 15.16 -10.84 4.12
CA ARG A 118 16.15 -10.83 5.20
C ARG A 118 16.80 -9.44 5.41
N PRO A 119 15.99 -8.43 5.78
CA PRO A 119 14.52 -8.36 5.84
C PRO A 119 13.87 -8.10 4.48
N ALA A 120 12.54 -8.27 4.41
CA ALA A 120 11.74 -7.60 3.41
C ALA A 120 11.51 -6.16 3.87
N THR A 121 11.65 -5.19 2.96
CA THR A 121 11.51 -3.76 3.24
C THR A 121 10.31 -3.20 2.50
N PHE A 122 9.63 -2.25 3.11
CA PHE A 122 8.52 -1.50 2.55
C PHE A 122 8.78 -0.01 2.72
N SER A 123 8.53 0.77 1.70
CA SER A 123 8.52 2.22 1.78
C SER A 123 7.29 2.80 1.11
N LEU A 124 6.69 3.79 1.75
CA LEU A 124 5.56 4.56 1.22
C LEU A 124 5.90 6.04 1.28
N GLN A 125 5.98 6.69 0.12
CA GLN A 125 6.14 8.13 0.02
C GLN A 125 4.79 8.81 0.14
N SER A 126 4.65 9.73 1.09
CA SER A 126 3.43 10.53 1.21
C SER A 126 3.31 11.51 0.03
N ALA A 127 2.12 11.59 -0.59
CA ALA A 127 1.85 12.55 -1.66
C ALA A 127 1.68 14.00 -1.15
N ARG A 128 1.57 14.20 0.18
CA ARG A 128 1.23 15.51 0.79
C ARG A 128 2.28 16.06 1.74
N SER A 129 3.26 15.28 2.11
CA SER A 129 4.35 15.66 3.01
C SER A 129 5.64 14.97 2.59
N ASP A 130 6.79 15.52 3.00
CA ASP A 130 8.09 14.87 2.83
C ASP A 130 8.26 13.64 3.76
N ASP A 131 7.22 13.33 4.55
CA ASP A 131 7.22 12.17 5.44
C ASP A 131 7.09 10.89 4.64
N ALA A 132 7.98 9.98 4.87
CA ALA A 132 7.93 8.63 4.36
C ALA A 132 7.68 7.64 5.50
N THR A 133 6.87 6.61 5.23
CA THR A 133 6.72 5.47 6.12
C THR A 133 7.64 4.37 5.63
N TYR A 134 8.44 3.83 6.53
CA TYR A 134 9.30 2.68 6.30
C TYR A 134 8.87 1.54 7.20
N ALA A 135 8.87 0.34 6.66
CA ALA A 135 8.67 -0.85 7.47
C ALA A 135 9.60 -1.96 7.01
N GLU A 136 10.00 -2.80 7.95
CA GLU A 136 10.78 -4.00 7.67
C GLU A 136 10.30 -5.15 8.54
N ALA A 137 10.37 -6.36 8.00
CA ALA A 137 10.13 -7.61 8.72
C ALA A 137 10.68 -8.77 7.90
N ARG A 138 10.86 -9.95 8.51
CA ARG A 138 11.22 -11.13 7.71
C ARG A 138 10.05 -11.65 6.89
N LYS A 139 8.82 -11.43 7.37
CA LYS A 139 7.61 -11.87 6.70
C LYS A 139 6.52 -10.82 6.80
N LEU A 140 5.89 -10.52 5.67
CA LEU A 140 4.68 -9.72 5.55
C LEU A 140 3.58 -10.59 4.95
N PHE A 141 2.39 -10.48 5.50
CA PHE A 141 1.18 -11.07 4.94
C PHE A 141 0.14 -9.97 4.74
N TYR A 142 -0.39 -9.85 3.53
CA TYR A 142 -1.41 -8.87 3.20
C TYR A 142 -2.71 -9.58 2.78
N ASP A 143 -3.76 -9.39 3.57
CA ASP A 143 -5.13 -9.73 3.20
C ASP A 143 -5.77 -8.52 2.53
N VAL A 144 -5.87 -8.58 1.22
CA VAL A 144 -6.36 -7.45 0.40
C VAL A 144 -7.82 -7.17 0.65
N GLN A 145 -8.64 -8.21 0.88
CA GLN A 145 -10.08 -8.07 1.10
C GLN A 145 -10.39 -7.33 2.41
N ASN A 146 -9.64 -7.67 3.47
CA ASN A 146 -9.83 -7.09 4.78
C ASN A 146 -9.00 -5.81 4.99
N GLY A 147 -8.07 -5.50 4.08
CA GLY A 147 -7.16 -4.37 4.22
C GLY A 147 -6.23 -4.50 5.42
N VAL A 148 -5.77 -5.72 5.73
CA VAL A 148 -4.92 -6.01 6.88
C VAL A 148 -3.55 -6.44 6.42
N ILE A 149 -2.50 -5.78 6.94
CA ILE A 149 -1.11 -6.17 6.75
C ILE A 149 -0.56 -6.65 8.09
N GLU A 150 -0.02 -7.87 8.09
CA GLU A 150 0.68 -8.47 9.23
C GLU A 150 2.17 -8.47 8.93
N PHE A 151 2.96 -7.95 9.87
CA PHE A 151 4.41 -7.99 9.84
C PHE A 151 4.85 -8.93 10.96
N SER A 152 5.68 -9.89 10.66
CA SER A 152 6.16 -10.87 11.64
C SER A 152 7.66 -11.13 11.50
N GLU A 153 8.24 -11.64 12.58
CA GLU A 153 9.66 -11.94 12.69
C GLU A 153 10.53 -10.67 12.59
N GLN A 154 10.66 -9.94 13.71
CA GLN A 154 11.43 -8.70 13.84
C GLN A 154 10.84 -7.54 13.02
N ALA A 155 9.58 -7.23 13.26
CA ALA A 155 8.89 -6.15 12.59
C ALA A 155 9.27 -4.78 13.17
N THR A 156 9.53 -3.81 12.29
CA THR A 156 9.77 -2.41 12.64
C THR A 156 8.99 -1.51 11.67
N ILE A 157 8.33 -0.49 12.19
CA ILE A 157 7.68 0.56 11.40
C ILE A 157 8.21 1.91 11.86
N THR A 158 8.67 2.72 10.93
CA THR A 158 9.18 4.08 11.18
C THR A 158 8.38 5.08 10.36
N GLU A 159 7.85 6.11 11.00
CA GLU A 159 7.11 7.20 10.38
C GLU A 159 7.47 8.53 11.06
N SER A 160 7.87 9.53 10.28
CA SER A 160 8.22 10.87 10.78
C SER A 160 9.23 10.84 11.94
N GLY A 161 10.18 9.90 11.91
CA GLY A 161 11.21 9.72 12.94
C GLY A 161 10.75 8.97 14.20
N ASN A 162 9.49 8.58 14.28
CA ASN A 162 8.99 7.69 15.34
C ASN A 162 9.08 6.24 14.89
N GLU A 163 9.43 5.35 15.81
CA GLU A 163 9.64 3.93 15.52
C GLU A 163 8.83 3.06 16.46
N ILE A 164 8.18 2.04 15.91
CA ILE A 164 7.54 0.96 16.65
C ILE A 164 8.20 -0.34 16.21
N SER A 165 8.75 -1.10 17.14
CA SER A 165 9.31 -2.42 16.85
C SER A 165 8.73 -3.48 17.77
N SER A 166 8.49 -4.67 17.21
CA SER A 166 7.92 -5.82 17.89
C SER A 166 8.17 -7.09 17.06
N ASN A 167 7.93 -8.25 17.64
CA ASN A 167 7.98 -9.50 16.89
C ASN A 167 6.76 -9.67 15.96
N TYR A 168 5.64 -9.02 16.28
CA TYR A 168 4.42 -9.06 15.49
C TYR A 168 3.69 -7.72 15.50
N LEU A 169 3.40 -7.18 14.31
CA LEU A 169 2.65 -5.96 14.09
C LEU A 169 1.51 -6.22 13.12
N VAL A 170 0.34 -5.68 13.39
CA VAL A 170 -0.81 -5.71 12.50
C VAL A 170 -1.23 -4.29 12.18
N TYR A 171 -1.25 -3.94 10.90
CA TYR A 171 -1.75 -2.68 10.40
C TYR A 171 -3.08 -2.88 9.67
N ASN A 172 -4.14 -2.27 10.18
CA ASN A 172 -5.42 -2.20 9.48
C ASN A 172 -5.48 -0.89 8.68
N ILE A 173 -5.47 -1.01 7.36
CA ILE A 173 -5.46 0.14 6.43
C ILE A 173 -6.75 0.96 6.56
N ASN A 174 -7.90 0.28 6.68
CA ASN A 174 -9.22 0.92 6.71
C ASN A 174 -9.43 1.72 8.00
N GLU A 175 -8.96 1.17 9.13
CA GLU A 175 -9.07 1.79 10.45
C GLU A 175 -7.88 2.70 10.78
N ARG A 176 -6.80 2.66 9.98
CA ARG A 176 -5.52 3.32 10.24
C ARG A 176 -4.99 3.01 11.64
N ARG A 177 -5.08 1.73 12.03
CA ARG A 177 -4.73 1.27 13.37
C ARG A 177 -3.58 0.27 13.30
N ILE A 178 -2.59 0.48 14.18
CA ILE A 178 -1.49 -0.46 14.41
C ILE A 178 -1.75 -1.15 15.75
N ASN A 179 -1.65 -2.47 15.76
CA ASN A 179 -1.56 -3.29 16.96
C ASN A 179 -0.17 -3.95 16.96
N ALA A 180 0.51 -3.91 18.09
CA ALA A 180 1.80 -4.54 18.29
C ALA A 180 1.72 -5.58 19.40
N ASP A 181 2.31 -6.75 19.22
CA ASP A 181 2.31 -7.85 20.18
C ASP A 181 3.68 -8.54 20.20
N SER A 182 4.17 -8.86 21.37
CA SER A 182 5.41 -9.63 21.55
C SER A 182 5.23 -11.13 21.29
N LEU A 183 3.99 -11.63 21.16
CA LEU A 183 3.61 -13.05 21.05
C LEU A 183 4.15 -13.92 22.19
N GLY A 184 4.40 -13.34 23.36
CA GLY A 184 4.84 -14.08 24.56
C GLY A 184 6.25 -14.63 24.48
N VAL A 185 7.09 -14.19 23.54
CA VAL A 185 8.51 -14.52 23.52
C VAL A 185 9.20 -13.69 24.63
N ASP A 186 9.79 -14.36 25.60
CA ASP A 186 10.55 -13.69 26.68
C ASP A 186 11.64 -12.81 26.07
N ASP A 187 11.62 -11.53 26.35
CA ASP A 187 12.52 -10.45 25.95
C ASP A 187 12.10 -9.61 24.72
N ASP A 188 11.12 -10.01 23.92
CA ASP A 188 10.64 -9.25 22.75
C ASP A 188 9.43 -8.35 23.10
N ARG A 189 9.68 -7.33 23.93
CA ARG A 189 8.65 -6.33 24.25
C ARG A 189 8.40 -5.42 23.05
N VAL A 190 7.18 -4.90 22.95
CA VAL A 190 6.89 -3.78 22.06
C VAL A 190 7.75 -2.60 22.48
N ARG A 191 8.57 -2.10 21.58
CA ARG A 191 9.41 -0.92 21.78
C ARG A 191 8.86 0.23 20.94
N ILE A 192 8.72 1.39 21.58
CA ILE A 192 8.31 2.63 20.90
C ILE A 192 9.40 3.67 21.17
N THR A 193 9.93 4.26 20.10
CA THR A 193 10.88 5.35 20.15
C THR A 193 10.23 6.61 19.60
N TYR A 194 10.20 7.66 20.41
CA TYR A 194 9.69 8.97 20.03
C TYR A 194 10.85 9.92 19.73
N THR A 195 10.86 10.51 18.55
CA THR A 195 11.83 11.54 18.17
C THR A 195 11.16 12.91 18.22
N PRO A 196 11.52 13.80 19.20
CA PRO A 196 10.94 15.14 19.26
C PRO A 196 11.28 15.93 18.00
N THR A 197 10.30 16.61 17.43
CA THR A 197 10.50 17.52 16.30
C THR A 197 11.12 18.86 16.78
N ASP A 198 11.89 19.53 15.94
CA ASP A 198 12.49 20.85 16.25
C ASP A 198 11.45 21.88 16.68
N SER A 199 10.23 21.81 16.17
CA SER A 199 9.11 22.67 16.57
C SER A 199 8.65 22.40 18.01
N ALA A 200 8.66 21.14 18.46
CA ALA A 200 8.31 20.77 19.83
C ALA A 200 9.41 21.24 20.81
N ILE A 201 10.68 21.11 20.41
CA ILE A 201 11.85 21.56 21.20
C ILE A 201 11.81 23.10 21.35
N LYS A 202 11.57 23.85 20.27
CA LYS A 202 11.42 25.32 20.30
C LYS A 202 10.26 25.77 21.17
N LYS A 203 9.12 25.06 21.12
CA LYS A 203 7.95 25.40 21.94
C LYS A 203 8.20 25.15 23.43
N ALA A 204 8.91 24.10 23.78
CA ALA A 204 9.30 23.81 25.16
C ALA A 204 10.28 24.88 25.69
N ALA A 205 11.31 25.26 24.92
CA ALA A 205 12.26 26.30 25.27
C ALA A 205 11.62 27.68 25.44
N SER A 206 10.61 28.03 24.61
CA SER A 206 9.88 29.31 24.75
C SER A 206 8.91 29.34 25.94
N ALA A 207 8.47 28.19 26.45
CA ALA A 207 7.61 28.10 27.64
C ALA A 207 8.41 28.30 28.96
N GLU A 208 9.69 27.91 28.98
CA GLU A 208 10.57 28.12 30.14
C GLU A 208 11.05 29.57 30.30
N ASP A 209 11.12 30.34 29.20
CA ASP A 209 11.59 31.73 29.21
C ASP A 209 10.46 32.74 29.56
N GLY A 210 9.21 32.30 29.60
CA GLY A 210 8.02 33.13 29.90
C GLY A 210 7.62 33.19 31.39
N ASP A 211 8.29 32.46 32.27
CA ASP A 211 7.97 32.38 33.72
C ASP A 211 9.06 33.00 34.64
N ARG A 212 9.80 33.97 34.11
CA ARG A 212 10.78 34.77 34.88
C ARG A 212 10.40 36.23 34.94
#